data_696563ffcf7f71995936329f1d36599f
#
_entry.id   696563ffcf7f71995936329f1d36599f
#
_cell.length_a   1.000
_cell.length_b   1.000
_cell.length_c   1.000
_cell.angle_alpha   90.00
_cell.angle_beta   90.00
_cell.angle_gamma   90.00
#
_symmetry.space_group_name_H-M   'P 1'
#
loop_
_entity.id
_entity.type
_entity.pdbx_description
1 polymer ?
#
loop_
_entity_poly.entity_id
_entity_poly.type
_entity_poly.pdbx_seq_one_letter_code
_entity_poly.pdbx_strand_id
1 'polypeptide(L)'
;RIVRGTTSGHNFGPGQGAFLNIELISEKTAAYWIQGVQELKKDFPKHVIIASIMCSYSKEDWQELAIMAQTSNPDGLELNLSCPHGMGERGMGLACGQDPDMVRNICKWVKEVSRIPVFAKLTPNVTDIVQIAMAAQRGGAAGVPRGGAGAMPW
;
A
#
# COMPACT_ATOMS: atom_id res chain seq x y z
N ARG A 1 -1.64 -16.80 4.99
CA ARG A 1 -1.49 -18.11 5.66
C ARG A 1 -2.43 -18.20 6.84
N ILE A 2 -3.20 -19.27 6.96
CA ILE A 2 -4.01 -19.54 8.14
C ILE A 2 -3.09 -20.15 9.20
N VAL A 3 -2.98 -19.50 10.36
CA VAL A 3 -2.20 -20.00 11.51
C VAL A 3 -3.17 -20.67 12.47
N ARG A 4 -2.95 -21.96 12.73
CA ARG A 4 -3.66 -22.69 13.77
C ARG A 4 -2.84 -22.67 15.04
N GLY A 5 -3.49 -22.54 16.19
CA GLY A 5 -2.88 -22.26 17.48
C GLY A 5 -1.89 -23.30 18.05
N THR A 6 -1.71 -24.45 17.39
CA THR A 6 -0.78 -25.50 17.81
C THR A 6 0.70 -25.14 17.61
N THR A 7 1.00 -24.09 16.84
CA THR A 7 2.38 -23.68 16.52
C THR A 7 2.92 -22.57 17.41
N SER A 8 2.08 -21.93 18.23
CA SER A 8 2.46 -20.78 19.07
C SER A 8 2.32 -21.02 20.58
N GLY A 9 2.01 -22.24 20.99
CA GLY A 9 1.77 -22.56 22.41
C GLY A 9 0.45 -22.02 22.97
N HIS A 10 -0.37 -21.34 22.15
CA HIS A 10 -1.71 -20.87 22.51
C HIS A 10 -2.76 -21.77 21.85
N ASN A 11 -3.67 -22.28 22.67
CA ASN A 11 -4.83 -23.02 22.16
C ASN A 11 -5.92 -22.02 21.77
N PHE A 12 -6.15 -21.87 20.47
CA PHE A 12 -7.38 -21.28 19.99
C PHE A 12 -8.51 -22.28 20.22
N GLY A 13 -9.65 -21.81 20.72
CA GLY A 13 -10.85 -22.65 20.88
C GLY A 13 -11.33 -23.26 19.57
N PRO A 14 -12.25 -24.24 19.64
CA PRO A 14 -12.86 -24.83 18.45
C PRO A 14 -13.45 -23.75 17.52
N GLY A 15 -13.15 -23.79 16.24
CA GLY A 15 -13.63 -22.81 15.27
C GLY A 15 -12.90 -21.45 15.29
N GLN A 16 -11.91 -21.25 16.15
CA GLN A 16 -11.10 -20.05 16.17
C GLN A 16 -9.86 -20.21 15.27
N GLY A 17 -9.51 -19.13 14.58
CA GLY A 17 -8.33 -19.07 13.74
C GLY A 17 -7.81 -17.65 13.62
N ALA A 18 -6.57 -17.52 13.18
CA ALA A 18 -5.97 -16.23 12.85
C ALA A 18 -5.41 -16.28 11.43
N PHE A 19 -5.48 -15.15 10.76
CA PHE A 19 -4.80 -14.95 9.48
C PHE A 19 -3.51 -14.18 9.73
N LEU A 20 -2.42 -14.71 9.20
CA LEU A 20 -1.14 -14.03 9.18
C LEU A 20 -0.70 -13.84 7.72
N ASN A 21 -0.54 -12.60 7.31
CA ASN A 21 0.11 -12.26 6.06
C ASN A 21 1.56 -11.84 6.37
N ILE A 22 2.51 -12.59 5.82
CA ILE A 22 3.94 -12.27 5.89
C ILE A 22 4.44 -12.31 4.45
N GLU A 23 4.42 -11.16 3.80
CA GLU A 23 4.94 -10.98 2.47
C GLU A 23 6.01 -9.89 2.50
N LEU A 24 7.17 -10.21 1.94
CA LEU A 24 8.24 -9.25 1.76
C LEU A 24 8.03 -8.46 0.47
N ILE A 25 8.61 -7.27 0.41
CA ILE A 25 8.66 -6.51 -0.83
C ILE A 25 9.39 -7.33 -1.89
N SER A 26 8.97 -7.17 -3.14
CA SER A 26 9.61 -7.85 -4.27
C SER A 26 11.06 -7.41 -4.45
N GLU A 27 11.93 -8.37 -4.74
CA GLU A 27 13.32 -8.13 -5.14
C GLU A 27 13.47 -7.77 -6.63
N LYS A 28 12.36 -7.79 -7.38
CA LYS A 28 12.36 -7.45 -8.81
C LYS A 28 12.43 -5.95 -9.01
N THR A 29 13.01 -5.55 -10.14
CA THR A 29 13.13 -4.14 -10.53
C THR A 29 11.77 -3.52 -10.90
N ALA A 30 11.68 -2.20 -10.87
CA ALA A 30 10.49 -1.48 -11.35
C ALA A 30 10.19 -1.81 -12.82
N ALA A 31 11.20 -1.93 -13.67
CA ALA A 31 11.03 -2.30 -15.08
C ALA A 31 10.34 -3.66 -15.27
N TYR A 32 10.69 -4.65 -14.44
CA TYR A 32 10.01 -5.96 -14.44
C TYR A 32 8.52 -5.82 -14.14
N TRP A 33 8.16 -5.04 -13.13
CA TRP A 33 6.76 -4.86 -12.74
C TRP A 33 5.98 -4.01 -13.73
N ILE A 34 6.60 -3.01 -14.36
CA ILE A 34 6.00 -2.22 -15.44
C ILE A 34 5.59 -3.14 -16.59
N GLN A 35 6.48 -4.02 -17.03
CA GLN A 35 6.18 -5.00 -18.05
C GLN A 35 5.05 -5.94 -17.61
N GLY A 36 5.09 -6.48 -16.37
CA GLY A 36 4.04 -7.36 -15.86
C GLY A 36 2.66 -6.70 -15.81
N VAL A 37 2.57 -5.43 -15.42
CA VAL A 37 1.30 -4.69 -15.43
C VAL A 37 0.81 -4.47 -16.88
N GLN A 38 1.70 -4.17 -17.82
CA GLN A 38 1.34 -4.03 -19.24
C GLN A 38 0.80 -5.33 -19.83
N GLU A 39 1.42 -6.46 -19.49
CA GLU A 39 0.95 -7.79 -19.90
C GLU A 39 -0.42 -8.09 -19.30
N LEU A 40 -0.63 -7.83 -18.01
CA LEU A 40 -1.93 -8.00 -17.35
C LEU A 40 -3.02 -7.14 -17.98
N LYS A 41 -2.73 -5.88 -18.31
CA LYS A 41 -3.69 -5.00 -18.98
C LYS A 41 -4.05 -5.48 -20.38
N LYS A 42 -3.11 -6.09 -21.09
CA LYS A 42 -3.33 -6.68 -22.40
C LYS A 42 -4.18 -7.94 -22.32
N ASP A 43 -3.83 -8.84 -21.38
CA ASP A 43 -4.48 -10.15 -21.26
C ASP A 43 -5.86 -10.06 -20.59
N PHE A 44 -6.02 -9.06 -19.71
CA PHE A 44 -7.25 -8.84 -18.94
C PHE A 44 -7.78 -7.39 -19.08
N PRO A 45 -8.15 -6.95 -20.29
CA PRO A 45 -8.47 -5.54 -20.56
C PRO A 45 -9.71 -5.00 -19.83
N LYS A 46 -10.56 -5.90 -19.31
CA LYS A 46 -11.77 -5.53 -18.56
C LYS A 46 -11.57 -5.53 -17.05
N HIS A 47 -10.38 -5.92 -16.56
CA HIS A 47 -10.09 -5.96 -15.14
C HIS A 47 -9.39 -4.68 -14.70
N VAL A 48 -9.70 -4.27 -13.47
CA VAL A 48 -9.01 -3.15 -12.82
C VAL A 48 -7.67 -3.64 -12.30
N ILE A 49 -6.60 -2.98 -12.70
CA ILE A 49 -5.24 -3.24 -12.24
C ILE A 49 -4.74 -2.01 -11.48
N ILE A 50 -4.38 -2.21 -10.21
CA ILE A 50 -3.83 -1.16 -9.34
C ILE A 50 -2.36 -1.47 -9.09
N ALA A 51 -1.48 -0.55 -9.44
CA ALA A 51 -0.05 -0.67 -9.17
C ALA A 51 0.27 -0.20 -7.76
N SER A 52 0.79 -1.11 -6.92
CA SER A 52 1.23 -0.78 -5.56
C SER A 52 2.69 -0.34 -5.57
N ILE A 53 2.95 0.84 -5.03
CA ILE A 53 4.28 1.46 -4.98
C ILE A 53 4.66 1.82 -3.54
N MET A 54 5.96 1.79 -3.25
CA MET A 54 6.52 2.16 -1.95
C MET A 54 7.94 2.70 -2.11
N CYS A 55 8.25 3.81 -1.46
CA CYS A 55 9.62 4.31 -1.31
C CYS A 55 9.81 5.02 0.03
N SER A 56 11.00 5.57 0.26
CA SER A 56 11.34 6.35 1.45
C SER A 56 10.62 7.70 1.47
N TYR A 57 10.72 8.43 2.58
CA TYR A 57 10.12 9.76 2.70
C TYR A 57 10.96 10.80 1.93
N SER A 58 10.80 10.82 0.61
CA SER A 58 11.44 11.73 -0.34
C SER A 58 10.42 12.12 -1.41
N LYS A 59 10.23 13.41 -1.63
CA LYS A 59 9.28 13.90 -2.63
C LYS A 59 9.65 13.46 -4.03
N GLU A 60 10.92 13.61 -4.34
CA GLU A 60 11.50 13.30 -5.65
C GLU A 60 11.30 11.83 -6.00
N ASP A 61 11.63 10.93 -5.06
CA ASP A 61 11.52 9.48 -5.26
C ASP A 61 10.06 9.05 -5.44
N TRP A 62 9.14 9.59 -4.64
CA TRP A 62 7.71 9.29 -4.79
C TRP A 62 7.15 9.76 -6.12
N GLN A 63 7.54 10.95 -6.59
CA GLN A 63 7.10 11.49 -7.86
C GLN A 63 7.68 10.72 -9.04
N GLU A 64 8.97 10.41 -9.01
CA GLU A 64 9.62 9.60 -10.05
C GLU A 64 9.00 8.20 -10.15
N LEU A 65 8.83 7.51 -9.01
CA LEU A 65 8.22 6.19 -8.99
C LEU A 65 6.76 6.21 -9.46
N ALA A 66 5.99 7.23 -9.09
CA ALA A 66 4.60 7.38 -9.54
C ALA A 66 4.51 7.64 -11.04
N ILE A 67 5.39 8.48 -11.60
CA ILE A 67 5.47 8.71 -13.04
C ILE A 67 5.84 7.41 -13.77
N MET A 68 6.86 6.71 -13.27
CA MET A 68 7.33 5.46 -13.84
C MET A 68 6.23 4.39 -13.82
N ALA A 69 5.53 4.21 -12.69
CA ALA A 69 4.45 3.23 -12.57
C ALA A 69 3.30 3.51 -13.56
N GLN A 70 2.97 4.78 -13.82
CA GLN A 70 1.93 5.16 -14.77
C GLN A 70 2.27 4.77 -16.23
N THR A 71 3.54 4.56 -16.58
CA THR A 71 3.92 4.09 -17.92
C THR A 71 3.42 2.68 -18.22
N SER A 72 3.08 1.91 -17.20
CA SER A 72 2.45 0.59 -17.36
C SER A 72 0.95 0.62 -17.61
N ASN A 73 0.35 1.83 -17.60
CA ASN A 73 -1.09 2.07 -17.82
C ASN A 73 -2.01 1.34 -16.82
N PRO A 74 -1.75 1.40 -15.50
CA PRO A 74 -2.67 0.86 -14.51
C PRO A 74 -3.92 1.76 -14.37
N ASP A 75 -4.98 1.23 -13.76
CA ASP A 75 -6.21 1.98 -13.51
C ASP A 75 -6.11 2.86 -12.25
N GLY A 76 -5.12 2.60 -11.40
CA GLY A 76 -4.85 3.39 -10.19
C GLY A 76 -3.48 3.09 -9.60
N LEU A 77 -3.04 3.94 -8.68
CA LEU A 77 -1.87 3.73 -7.85
C LEU A 77 -2.28 3.45 -6.41
N GLU A 78 -1.66 2.47 -5.78
CA GLU A 78 -1.73 2.24 -4.35
C GLU A 78 -0.41 2.66 -3.70
N LEU A 79 -0.49 3.54 -2.70
CA LEU A 79 0.66 3.93 -1.88
C LEU A 79 0.74 2.97 -0.69
N ASN A 80 1.76 2.13 -0.64
CA ASN A 80 1.94 1.19 0.46
C ASN A 80 2.57 1.89 1.66
N LEU A 81 1.73 2.35 2.58
CA LEU A 81 2.10 2.98 3.85
C LEU A 81 1.87 2.03 5.04
N SER A 82 1.93 0.73 4.80
CA SER A 82 1.58 -0.28 5.81
C SER A 82 2.61 -1.39 6.00
N CYS A 83 3.57 -1.56 5.08
CA CYS A 83 4.50 -2.68 5.13
C CYS A 83 5.43 -2.57 6.35
N PRO A 84 5.37 -3.54 7.31
CA PRO A 84 6.19 -3.49 8.52
C PRO A 84 7.55 -4.19 8.34
N HIS A 85 7.71 -5.01 7.30
CA HIS A 85 8.83 -5.95 7.18
C HIS A 85 10.06 -5.30 6.57
N GLY A 86 11.10 -5.06 7.38
CA GLY A 86 12.42 -4.60 6.95
C GLY A 86 12.46 -3.19 6.33
N MET A 87 11.33 -2.48 6.34
CA MET A 87 11.21 -1.17 5.69
C MET A 87 11.15 -0.02 6.69
N GLY A 88 10.78 -0.29 7.96
CA GLY A 88 10.74 0.73 9.01
C GLY A 88 12.10 1.36 9.28
N GLU A 89 13.16 0.55 9.30
CA GLU A 89 14.55 1.01 9.47
C GLU A 89 15.03 1.89 8.31
N ARG A 90 14.38 1.75 7.14
CA ARG A 90 14.65 2.57 5.96
C ARG A 90 13.71 3.77 5.83
N GLY A 91 12.87 4.02 6.84
CA GLY A 91 11.89 5.11 6.81
C GLY A 91 10.82 4.94 5.73
N MET A 92 10.40 3.69 5.47
CA MET A 92 9.43 3.33 4.43
C MET A 92 8.20 2.64 5.03
N GLY A 93 7.14 2.52 4.24
CA GLY A 93 5.94 1.74 4.61
C GLY A 93 5.33 2.18 5.93
N LEU A 94 5.32 1.29 6.92
CA LEU A 94 4.76 1.52 8.26
C LEU A 94 5.29 2.81 8.92
N ALA A 95 6.58 3.09 8.78
CA ALA A 95 7.18 4.28 9.40
C ALA A 95 6.57 5.57 8.87
N CYS A 96 6.29 5.65 7.56
CA CYS A 96 5.55 6.78 6.99
C CYS A 96 4.07 6.75 7.39
N GLY A 97 3.47 5.56 7.44
CA GLY A 97 2.04 5.38 7.66
C GLY A 97 1.56 5.68 9.09
N GLN A 98 2.48 5.79 10.04
CA GLN A 98 2.18 6.15 11.44
C GLN A 98 2.17 7.66 11.70
N ASP A 99 2.68 8.45 10.77
CA ASP A 99 2.75 9.91 10.87
C ASP A 99 1.74 10.57 9.92
N PRO A 100 0.72 11.30 10.43
CA PRO A 100 -0.31 11.90 9.59
C PRO A 100 0.25 12.98 8.64
N ASP A 101 1.32 13.70 9.01
CA ASP A 101 1.91 14.69 8.14
C ASP A 101 2.70 14.05 7.01
N MET A 102 3.42 12.96 7.27
CA MET A 102 4.08 12.18 6.23
C MET A 102 3.05 11.59 5.25
N VAL A 103 1.98 10.99 5.76
CA VAL A 103 0.89 10.44 4.93
C VAL A 103 0.29 11.50 4.03
N ARG A 104 -0.07 12.66 4.59
CA ARG A 104 -0.60 13.80 3.82
C ARG A 104 0.37 14.24 2.72
N ASN A 105 1.63 14.43 3.07
CA ASN A 105 2.64 14.92 2.15
C ASN A 105 2.88 13.92 1.00
N ILE A 106 3.04 12.64 1.30
CA ILE A 106 3.22 11.59 0.28
C ILE A 106 2.03 11.55 -0.68
N CYS A 107 0.80 11.54 -0.16
CA CYS A 107 -0.40 11.58 -0.98
C CYS A 107 -0.41 12.81 -1.89
N LYS A 108 -0.09 13.99 -1.34
CA LYS A 108 -0.01 15.24 -2.11
C LYS A 108 1.05 15.16 -3.21
N TRP A 109 2.26 14.73 -2.90
CA TRP A 109 3.37 14.64 -3.87
C TRP A 109 3.03 13.73 -5.04
N VAL A 110 2.45 12.55 -4.76
CA VAL A 110 2.04 11.63 -5.81
C VAL A 110 0.86 12.20 -6.59
N LYS A 111 -0.11 12.86 -5.93
CA LYS A 111 -1.26 13.46 -6.60
C LYS A 111 -0.87 14.60 -7.54
N GLU A 112 0.20 15.34 -7.25
CA GLU A 112 0.71 16.40 -8.11
C GLU A 112 1.12 15.89 -9.51
N VAL A 113 1.56 14.62 -9.61
CA VAL A 113 2.05 14.00 -10.86
C VAL A 113 1.16 12.88 -11.38
N SER A 114 0.16 12.46 -10.62
CA SER A 114 -0.73 11.36 -11.00
C SER A 114 -1.91 11.85 -11.83
N ARG A 115 -2.16 11.18 -12.95
CA ARG A 115 -3.33 11.37 -13.83
C ARG A 115 -4.44 10.35 -13.56
N ILE A 116 -4.17 9.38 -12.68
CA ILE A 116 -5.07 8.28 -12.33
C ILE A 116 -5.38 8.34 -10.83
N PRO A 117 -6.42 7.63 -10.34
CA PRO A 117 -6.75 7.57 -8.92
C PRO A 117 -5.58 7.09 -8.07
N VAL A 118 -5.42 7.72 -6.89
CA VAL A 118 -4.39 7.39 -5.91
C VAL A 118 -5.07 6.90 -4.64
N PHE A 119 -4.69 5.71 -4.19
CA PHE A 119 -5.20 5.07 -2.97
C PHE A 119 -4.08 4.97 -1.93
N ALA A 120 -4.34 5.38 -0.70
CA ALA A 120 -3.39 5.23 0.39
C ALA A 120 -3.71 3.98 1.22
N LYS A 121 -2.92 2.90 1.08
CA LYS A 121 -3.08 1.72 1.93
C LYS A 121 -2.39 1.96 3.26
N LEU A 122 -3.21 2.12 4.32
CA LEU A 122 -2.77 2.49 5.65
C LEU A 122 -2.51 1.27 6.54
N THR A 123 -1.64 1.47 7.53
CA THR A 123 -1.43 0.49 8.61
C THR A 123 -2.52 0.62 9.67
N PRO A 124 -2.99 -0.52 10.25
CA PRO A 124 -3.86 -0.49 11.42
C PRO A 124 -3.11 -0.20 12.74
N ASN A 125 -1.77 -0.20 12.71
CA ASN A 125 -0.92 -0.08 13.90
C ASN A 125 -0.69 1.39 14.27
N VAL A 126 -1.79 2.10 14.55
CA VAL A 126 -1.84 3.50 14.97
C VAL A 126 -2.86 3.67 16.07
N THR A 127 -2.71 4.70 16.88
CA THR A 127 -3.65 5.00 17.97
C THR A 127 -5.02 5.44 17.43
N ASP A 128 -5.02 6.25 16.36
CA ASP A 128 -6.24 6.76 15.72
C ASP A 128 -6.12 6.68 14.19
N ILE A 129 -6.79 5.69 13.62
CA ILE A 129 -6.80 5.48 12.16
C ILE A 129 -7.58 6.57 11.43
N VAL A 130 -8.54 7.21 12.08
CA VAL A 130 -9.34 8.29 11.46
C VAL A 130 -8.44 9.48 11.17
N GLN A 131 -7.57 9.85 12.09
CA GLN A 131 -6.61 10.94 11.90
C GLN A 131 -5.72 10.69 10.67
N ILE A 132 -5.21 9.48 10.53
CA ILE A 132 -4.36 9.09 9.39
C ILE A 132 -5.15 9.08 8.08
N ALA A 133 -6.37 8.54 8.10
CA ALA A 133 -7.24 8.50 6.91
C ALA A 133 -7.61 9.92 6.44
N MET A 134 -7.93 10.81 7.36
CA MET A 134 -8.20 12.22 7.04
C MET A 134 -6.95 12.93 6.49
N ALA A 135 -5.76 12.58 6.97
CA ALA A 135 -4.50 13.11 6.43
C ALA A 135 -4.30 12.67 4.97
N ALA A 136 -4.53 11.39 4.66
CA ALA A 136 -4.49 10.88 3.29
C ALA A 136 -5.51 11.59 2.38
N GLN A 137 -6.74 11.76 2.83
CA GLN A 137 -7.78 12.50 2.10
C GLN A 137 -7.37 13.95 1.83
N ARG A 138 -6.84 14.66 2.83
CA ARG A 138 -6.33 16.04 2.69
C ARG A 138 -5.15 16.11 1.72
N GLY A 139 -4.37 15.04 1.58
CA GLY A 139 -3.32 14.88 0.59
C GLY A 139 -3.85 14.58 -0.83
N GLY A 140 -5.16 14.38 -1.00
CA GLY A 140 -5.79 14.14 -2.30
C GLY A 140 -5.90 12.66 -2.68
N ALA A 141 -5.76 11.72 -1.74
CA ALA A 141 -6.06 10.32 -1.99
C ALA A 141 -7.55 10.14 -2.33
N ALA A 142 -7.84 9.35 -3.37
CA ALA A 142 -9.21 9.04 -3.82
C ALA A 142 -9.89 7.99 -2.95
N GLY A 143 -9.12 7.23 -2.17
CA GLY A 143 -9.60 6.21 -1.24
C GLY A 143 -8.49 5.75 -0.29
N VAL A 144 -8.91 5.09 0.80
CA VAL A 144 -8.01 4.63 1.86
C VAL A 144 -8.30 3.16 2.17
N PRO A 145 -7.75 2.21 1.39
CA PRO A 145 -7.84 0.81 1.77
C PRO A 145 -7.01 0.53 3.04
N ARG A 146 -7.57 -0.26 3.95
CA ARG A 146 -6.85 -0.75 5.12
C ARG A 146 -5.90 -1.88 4.70
N GLY A 147 -4.65 -1.77 5.07
CA GLY A 147 -3.71 -2.88 5.04
C GLY A 147 -4.09 -3.91 6.11
N GLY A 148 -4.46 -5.12 5.70
CA GLY A 148 -4.93 -6.19 6.58
C GLY A 148 -6.45 -6.26 6.70
N ALA A 149 -7.00 -7.44 6.48
CA ALA A 149 -8.39 -7.90 6.53
C ALA A 149 -9.48 -6.81 6.65
N GLY A 150 -10.06 -6.42 5.54
CA GLY A 150 -11.30 -5.66 5.50
C GLY A 150 -11.18 -4.27 4.88
N ALA A 151 -11.36 -4.20 3.56
CA ALA A 151 -11.75 -2.94 2.92
C ALA A 151 -13.11 -2.53 3.50
N MET A 152 -13.18 -1.37 4.13
CA MET A 152 -14.47 -0.73 4.37
C MET A 152 -14.80 0.16 3.16
N PRO A 153 -15.96 -0.04 2.51
CA PRO A 153 -16.46 0.95 1.57
C PRO A 153 -16.85 2.22 2.36
N TRP A 154 -16.47 3.35 1.86
CA TRP A 154 -17.00 4.65 2.27
C TRP A 154 -18.37 4.86 1.64
#